data_e9272585067b7c526fe543ca111182ed
#
_entry.id   e9272585067b7c526fe543ca111182ed
#
_cell.length_a   1.000
_cell.length_b   1.000
_cell.length_c   1.000
_cell.angle_alpha   90.00
_cell.angle_beta   90.00
_cell.angle_gamma   90.00
#
_symmetry.space_group_name_H-M   'P 1'
#
loop_
_entity.id
_entity.type
_entity.pdbx_description
1 polymer ?
#
loop_
_entity_poly.entity_id
_entity_poly.type
_entity_poly.pdbx_seq_one_letter_code
_entity_poly.pdbx_strand_id
1 'polypeptide(L)'
;TAPEEAPSLPAAEASQAPGEDRAAPALVSISDIQTPGDGDDSHLINQTVETKGVVTAAYPKGENANLKGLEGFTIQTPGTGGTWDPTRSTSDGLFVFMGKSSASMPSIGDCVVVKGKVDEYAGVKNATASTQSLTQLVPQSITAATDCDPVKPTELSGVPTRDQMEALESMLVLPKDTWTITDNYKTNRYGTLSLTPGTEVLRTATDVVAPGTAAQAYEAENAAKTIDLDDASTTDLTNFKQNGHKERYAYLANGAPARVGYHVTFTKPVVLESRFGSFVFQPTQMTAGYPDRSPVTITGERPAVPAVSGDTKVATFNVLNYFSDLGENEPGCKGYEDRNHKYVTDKNCKLRGAWSSQAFANQQTKIVQAINTIDADVVALEEIENPVASGVSNDRDGALKSLVNALNAAAGSEVWAYVPSPSTVPANEDVIRIAFIYKKAKIAPVGDSVIYDDPAYTGLARQPLAQEFKPITDANHEG
;
A
#
# COMPACT_ATOMS: atom_id res chain seq x y z
N THR A 1 -76.61 67.20 0.63
CA THR A 1 -76.32 66.60 1.94
C THR A 1 -75.08 65.74 1.82
N ALA A 2 -73.95 66.25 2.29
CA ALA A 2 -72.71 65.56 2.40
C ALA A 2 -72.72 64.66 3.65
N PRO A 3 -71.99 63.53 3.67
CA PRO A 3 -71.72 62.78 4.88
C PRO A 3 -70.45 63.27 5.54
N GLU A 4 -70.48 63.23 6.82
CA GLU A 4 -69.62 63.61 7.91
C GLU A 4 -68.28 62.95 7.93
N GLU A 5 -67.21 63.72 8.20
CA GLU A 5 -65.81 63.20 8.43
C GLU A 5 -65.75 62.49 9.78
N ALA A 6 -65.11 61.31 9.74
CA ALA A 6 -64.71 60.57 10.95
C ALA A 6 -63.34 61.02 11.45
N PRO A 7 -63.07 61.05 12.76
CA PRO A 7 -61.85 61.60 13.34
C PRO A 7 -60.63 60.74 13.16
N SER A 8 -59.49 61.38 12.84
CA SER A 8 -58.14 60.76 12.74
C SER A 8 -57.60 60.33 14.11
N LEU A 9 -57.14 59.12 14.22
CA LEU A 9 -56.37 58.62 15.36
C LEU A 9 -54.91 59.12 15.30
N PRO A 10 -54.27 59.40 16.44
CA PRO A 10 -52.90 59.88 16.47
C PRO A 10 -51.91 58.79 16.15
N ALA A 11 -50.85 59.16 15.42
CA ALA A 11 -49.71 58.28 15.08
C ALA A 11 -49.00 57.77 16.34
N ALA A 12 -48.89 56.45 16.47
CA ALA A 12 -48.04 55.80 17.48
C ALA A 12 -46.59 56.05 17.13
N GLU A 13 -45.85 56.72 17.99
CA GLU A 13 -44.37 56.74 17.95
C GLU A 13 -43.84 55.34 18.11
N ALA A 14 -43.15 54.85 17.08
CA ALA A 14 -42.39 53.64 17.15
C ALA A 14 -41.13 53.82 18.04
N SER A 15 -41.22 53.35 19.26
CA SER A 15 -40.08 53.20 20.15
C SER A 15 -39.14 52.16 19.51
N GLN A 16 -38.00 52.61 18.98
CA GLN A 16 -36.87 51.72 18.62
C GLN A 16 -36.31 51.25 19.95
N ALA A 17 -36.47 49.92 20.21
CA ALA A 17 -35.70 49.21 21.21
C ALA A 17 -34.23 49.25 20.80
N PRO A 18 -33.29 49.44 21.73
CA PRO A 18 -31.87 49.33 21.43
C PRO A 18 -31.59 47.91 20.91
N GLY A 19 -30.97 47.81 19.74
CA GLY A 19 -30.46 46.56 19.23
C GLY A 19 -29.51 45.98 20.26
N GLU A 20 -29.85 44.84 20.84
CA GLU A 20 -28.88 44.04 21.55
C GLU A 20 -27.78 43.73 20.55
N ASP A 21 -26.57 44.29 20.75
CA ASP A 21 -25.33 43.81 20.20
C ASP A 21 -25.19 42.36 20.67
N ARG A 22 -25.68 41.42 19.87
CA ARG A 22 -25.42 40.04 20.06
C ARG A 22 -23.92 39.88 19.83
N ALA A 23 -23.13 39.80 20.91
CA ALA A 23 -21.74 39.45 20.86
C ALA A 23 -21.59 38.23 19.94
N ALA A 24 -20.68 38.34 18.97
CA ALA A 24 -20.36 37.19 18.12
C ALA A 24 -20.10 36.00 19.03
N PRO A 25 -20.61 34.79 18.71
CA PRO A 25 -20.36 33.60 19.52
C PRO A 25 -18.85 33.42 19.72
N ALA A 26 -18.42 33.16 20.95
CA ALA A 26 -17.03 32.99 21.27
C ALA A 26 -16.47 31.81 20.46
N LEU A 27 -15.33 32.02 19.81
CA LEU A 27 -14.63 30.94 19.07
C LEU A 27 -14.18 29.85 20.05
N VAL A 28 -14.45 28.61 19.70
CA VAL A 28 -13.89 27.40 20.39
C VAL A 28 -12.52 27.13 19.82
N SER A 29 -11.53 26.90 20.69
CA SER A 29 -10.18 26.53 20.21
C SER A 29 -10.18 25.13 19.57
N ILE A 30 -9.32 24.91 18.58
CA ILE A 30 -9.14 23.59 18.00
C ILE A 30 -8.71 22.57 19.08
N SER A 31 -7.82 22.95 19.97
CA SER A 31 -7.37 22.12 21.09
C SER A 31 -8.51 21.70 22.03
N ASP A 32 -9.53 22.54 22.23
CA ASP A 32 -10.70 22.17 23.01
C ASP A 32 -11.61 21.19 22.24
N ILE A 33 -11.76 21.37 20.92
CA ILE A 33 -12.48 20.41 20.06
C ILE A 33 -11.80 19.05 20.08
N GLN A 34 -10.46 19.01 20.11
CA GLN A 34 -9.63 17.81 20.16
C GLN A 34 -9.53 17.19 21.57
N THR A 35 -10.13 17.79 22.58
CA THR A 35 -10.10 17.22 23.94
C THR A 35 -10.99 16.00 24.00
N PRO A 36 -10.46 14.82 24.44
CA PRO A 36 -11.23 13.59 24.55
C PRO A 36 -12.38 13.70 25.54
N GLY A 37 -13.51 13.09 25.21
CA GLY A 37 -14.64 12.88 26.09
C GLY A 37 -14.75 11.42 26.53
N ASP A 38 -15.43 10.60 25.74
CA ASP A 38 -15.56 9.16 25.96
C ASP A 38 -14.68 8.41 24.94
N GLY A 39 -13.65 7.76 25.41
CA GLY A 39 -12.65 7.11 24.55
C GLY A 39 -11.82 8.11 23.73
N ASP A 40 -11.77 7.93 22.42
CA ASP A 40 -11.09 8.83 21.48
C ASP A 40 -12.00 9.97 20.99
N ASP A 41 -13.32 9.87 21.18
CA ASP A 41 -14.27 10.84 20.68
C ASP A 41 -14.11 12.18 21.40
N SER A 42 -14.24 13.28 20.66
CA SER A 42 -14.26 14.64 21.20
C SER A 42 -15.38 14.82 22.25
N HIS A 43 -15.07 15.51 23.35
CA HIS A 43 -16.10 15.86 24.36
C HIS A 43 -17.19 16.79 23.77
N LEU A 44 -16.95 17.41 22.64
CA LEU A 44 -17.88 18.25 21.90
C LEU A 44 -18.60 17.52 20.76
N ILE A 45 -18.47 16.20 20.67
CA ILE A 45 -19.13 15.42 19.62
C ILE A 45 -20.62 15.77 19.51
N ASN A 46 -21.11 15.90 18.28
CA ASN A 46 -22.47 16.31 17.94
C ASN A 46 -22.83 17.77 18.25
N GLN A 47 -21.97 18.56 18.86
CA GLN A 47 -22.20 19.97 19.08
C GLN A 47 -21.84 20.82 17.86
N THR A 48 -22.50 21.97 17.67
CA THR A 48 -22.13 22.96 16.66
C THR A 48 -21.22 23.99 17.30
N VAL A 49 -20.03 24.13 16.75
CA VAL A 49 -18.99 25.06 17.22
C VAL A 49 -18.56 26.00 16.11
N GLU A 50 -17.85 27.06 16.47
CA GLU A 50 -17.19 27.97 15.54
C GLU A 50 -15.72 28.08 15.94
N THR A 51 -14.80 27.82 15.02
CA THR A 51 -13.37 27.81 15.27
C THR A 51 -12.60 28.51 14.16
N LYS A 52 -11.41 29.01 14.47
CA LYS A 52 -10.53 29.74 13.55
C LYS A 52 -9.23 28.94 13.32
N GLY A 53 -8.78 28.86 12.06
CA GLY A 53 -7.54 28.20 11.72
C GLY A 53 -6.94 28.64 10.40
N VAL A 54 -5.70 28.23 10.16
CA VAL A 54 -5.01 28.33 8.86
C VAL A 54 -5.14 27.01 8.13
N VAL A 55 -5.50 27.05 6.86
CA VAL A 55 -5.62 25.84 6.01
C VAL A 55 -4.24 25.29 5.73
N THR A 56 -3.99 24.03 6.10
CA THR A 56 -2.70 23.36 5.95
C THR A 56 -2.67 22.28 4.87
N ALA A 57 -3.83 21.70 4.53
CA ALA A 57 -4.00 20.75 3.44
C ALA A 57 -5.37 20.90 2.79
N ALA A 58 -5.50 20.57 1.52
CA ALA A 58 -6.75 20.68 0.78
C ALA A 58 -6.92 19.53 -0.22
N TYR A 59 -8.10 18.88 -0.18
CA TYR A 59 -8.46 17.72 -1.00
C TYR A 59 -9.80 17.97 -1.68
N PRO A 60 -9.83 18.76 -2.77
CA PRO A 60 -11.07 19.16 -3.44
C PRO A 60 -11.83 17.96 -4.00
N LYS A 61 -13.15 17.98 -3.84
CA LYS A 61 -14.02 16.99 -4.45
C LYS A 61 -14.01 17.12 -5.97
N GLY A 62 -13.81 15.98 -6.67
CA GLY A 62 -13.84 15.97 -8.13
C GLY A 62 -12.62 16.61 -8.78
N GLU A 63 -11.53 16.84 -8.04
CA GLU A 63 -10.25 17.30 -8.59
C GLU A 63 -9.74 16.40 -9.72
N ASN A 64 -9.95 15.10 -9.59
CA ASN A 64 -9.69 14.11 -10.61
C ASN A 64 -10.95 13.30 -10.90
N ALA A 65 -11.33 13.17 -12.16
CA ALA A 65 -12.56 12.48 -12.57
C ALA A 65 -12.53 10.96 -12.31
N ASN A 66 -11.35 10.37 -12.21
CA ASN A 66 -11.15 8.93 -12.02
C ASN A 66 -10.85 8.55 -10.57
N LEU A 67 -10.59 9.52 -9.70
CA LEU A 67 -10.17 9.31 -8.32
C LEU A 67 -11.13 9.99 -7.34
N LYS A 68 -11.32 9.34 -6.20
CA LYS A 68 -12.01 9.90 -5.06
C LYS A 68 -10.97 10.26 -3.99
N GLY A 69 -10.85 11.55 -3.68
CA GLY A 69 -10.00 12.06 -2.61
C GLY A 69 -10.69 12.05 -1.24
N LEU A 70 -10.09 12.74 -0.28
CA LEU A 70 -10.61 12.83 1.09
C LEU A 70 -11.79 13.82 1.23
N GLU A 71 -12.04 14.63 0.20
CA GLU A 71 -13.18 15.55 0.10
C GLU A 71 -13.28 16.52 1.29
N GLY A 72 -12.17 17.15 1.68
CA GLY A 72 -12.08 18.06 2.80
C GLY A 72 -10.79 18.86 2.81
N PHE A 73 -10.54 19.51 3.93
CA PHE A 73 -9.29 20.23 4.17
C PHE A 73 -8.94 20.19 5.65
N THR A 74 -7.68 20.43 5.99
CA THR A 74 -7.24 20.58 7.38
C THR A 74 -7.02 22.03 7.73
N ILE A 75 -7.35 22.40 8.96
CA ILE A 75 -6.99 23.67 9.55
C ILE A 75 -6.14 23.45 10.79
N GLN A 76 -5.26 24.39 11.09
CA GLN A 76 -4.44 24.35 12.29
C GLN A 76 -4.47 25.69 13.00
N THR A 77 -4.40 25.67 14.33
CA THR A 77 -4.36 26.88 15.17
C THR A 77 -3.24 27.82 14.70
N PRO A 78 -3.55 29.11 14.42
CA PRO A 78 -2.56 30.07 13.95
C PRO A 78 -1.32 30.16 14.85
N GLY A 79 -0.13 30.26 14.26
CA GLY A 79 1.15 30.42 14.96
C GLY A 79 1.69 29.16 15.61
N THR A 80 1.02 28.01 15.47
CA THR A 80 1.47 26.73 16.04
C THR A 80 2.40 25.94 15.12
N GLY A 81 3.01 24.89 15.64
CA GLY A 81 4.00 24.06 14.97
C GLY A 81 5.45 24.47 15.28
N GLY A 82 6.41 23.94 14.55
CA GLY A 82 7.86 24.10 14.79
C GLY A 82 8.41 22.99 15.67
N THR A 83 9.02 23.34 16.81
CA THR A 83 9.56 22.33 17.74
C THR A 83 8.41 21.56 18.39
N TRP A 84 8.51 20.24 18.35
CA TRP A 84 7.53 19.38 18.97
C TRP A 84 7.65 19.38 20.49
N ASP A 85 6.51 19.52 21.17
CA ASP A 85 6.37 19.34 22.62
C ASP A 85 5.69 17.98 22.88
N PRO A 86 6.45 16.94 23.27
CA PRO A 86 5.92 15.59 23.51
C PRO A 86 5.01 15.49 24.76
N THR A 87 4.88 16.57 25.55
CA THR A 87 4.03 16.60 26.76
C THR A 87 2.61 17.08 26.45
N ARG A 88 2.35 17.54 25.24
CA ARG A 88 1.00 17.93 24.82
C ARG A 88 0.07 16.74 24.76
N SER A 89 -1.19 16.93 25.18
CA SER A 89 -2.24 15.90 25.22
C SER A 89 -3.35 16.13 24.20
N THR A 90 -3.38 17.29 23.53
CA THR A 90 -4.41 17.67 22.54
C THR A 90 -3.77 18.26 21.30
N SER A 91 -4.40 18.03 20.15
CA SER A 91 -3.94 18.56 18.87
C SER A 91 -4.36 20.01 18.65
N ASP A 92 -3.58 20.74 17.85
CA ASP A 92 -3.92 22.03 17.24
C ASP A 92 -4.45 21.89 15.80
N GLY A 93 -4.56 20.69 15.27
CA GLY A 93 -5.06 20.39 13.93
C GLY A 93 -6.51 19.90 13.96
N LEU A 94 -7.23 20.12 12.87
CA LEU A 94 -8.62 19.67 12.73
C LEU A 94 -8.96 19.46 11.26
N PHE A 95 -9.57 18.32 10.93
CA PHE A 95 -10.09 18.05 9.61
C PHE A 95 -11.48 18.65 9.43
N VAL A 96 -11.75 19.23 8.27
CA VAL A 96 -13.06 19.75 7.88
C VAL A 96 -13.56 18.93 6.69
N PHE A 97 -14.57 18.11 6.94
CA PHE A 97 -15.13 17.22 5.93
C PHE A 97 -16.21 17.96 5.11
N MET A 98 -15.89 18.26 3.86
CA MET A 98 -16.80 19.00 2.97
C MET A 98 -17.99 18.16 2.49
N GLY A 99 -17.79 16.88 2.23
CA GLY A 99 -18.85 15.93 1.90
C GLY A 99 -19.90 16.45 0.90
N LYS A 100 -21.08 16.80 1.43
CA LYS A 100 -22.21 17.35 0.67
C LYS A 100 -22.28 18.88 0.73
N SER A 101 -21.34 19.55 1.40
CA SER A 101 -21.33 21.01 1.51
C SER A 101 -21.20 21.65 0.12
N SER A 102 -21.96 22.73 -0.09
CA SER A 102 -21.85 23.56 -1.28
C SER A 102 -20.93 24.78 -1.09
N ALA A 103 -20.31 24.92 0.08
CA ALA A 103 -19.34 25.96 0.35
C ALA A 103 -18.10 25.81 -0.54
N SER A 104 -17.49 26.95 -0.90
CA SER A 104 -16.22 26.91 -1.64
C SER A 104 -15.10 26.39 -0.77
N MET A 105 -14.26 25.50 -1.32
CA MET A 105 -13.06 24.99 -0.66
C MET A 105 -12.04 26.13 -0.54
N PRO A 106 -11.52 26.42 0.67
CA PRO A 106 -10.44 27.38 0.83
C PRO A 106 -9.11 26.81 0.29
N SER A 107 -8.16 27.69 0.03
CA SER A 107 -6.81 27.34 -0.42
C SER A 107 -5.86 27.15 0.76
N ILE A 108 -4.81 26.33 0.57
CA ILE A 108 -3.72 26.20 1.56
C ILE A 108 -3.13 27.56 1.85
N GLY A 109 -3.00 27.92 3.15
CA GLY A 109 -2.52 29.19 3.62
C GLY A 109 -3.63 30.20 3.97
N ASP A 110 -4.87 29.95 3.55
CA ASP A 110 -5.99 30.83 3.90
C ASP A 110 -6.28 30.78 5.42
N CYS A 111 -6.59 31.94 5.97
CA CYS A 111 -7.11 32.09 7.31
C CYS A 111 -8.64 32.03 7.25
N VAL A 112 -9.24 31.10 7.97
CA VAL A 112 -10.70 30.87 7.93
C VAL A 112 -11.29 30.70 9.30
N VAL A 113 -12.59 31.09 9.40
CA VAL A 113 -13.46 30.68 10.49
C VAL A 113 -14.44 29.66 9.95
N VAL A 114 -14.51 28.51 10.60
CA VAL A 114 -15.42 27.42 10.25
C VAL A 114 -16.43 27.23 11.34
N LYS A 115 -17.72 27.34 10.99
CA LYS A 115 -18.84 26.94 11.83
C LYS A 115 -19.33 25.58 11.36
N GLY A 116 -19.41 24.61 12.25
CA GLY A 116 -19.81 23.27 11.88
C GLY A 116 -20.14 22.39 13.06
N LYS A 117 -20.66 21.21 12.76
CA LYS A 117 -20.94 20.16 13.73
C LYS A 117 -19.67 19.33 13.93
N VAL A 118 -19.29 19.09 15.18
CA VAL A 118 -18.23 18.15 15.55
C VAL A 118 -18.72 16.74 15.31
N ASP A 119 -17.92 15.94 14.63
CA ASP A 119 -18.22 14.57 14.22
C ASP A 119 -16.93 13.72 14.31
N GLU A 120 -17.09 12.41 14.40
CA GLU A 120 -15.99 11.45 14.47
C GLU A 120 -16.02 10.48 13.30
N TYR A 121 -14.88 10.27 12.67
CA TYR A 121 -14.74 9.38 11.53
C TYR A 121 -13.75 8.26 11.82
N ALA A 122 -14.21 7.08 12.18
CA ALA A 122 -13.35 5.91 12.41
C ALA A 122 -12.95 5.17 11.12
N GLY A 123 -13.75 5.27 10.06
CA GLY A 123 -13.46 4.63 8.77
C GLY A 123 -13.51 3.09 8.77
N VAL A 124 -13.89 2.48 9.89
CA VAL A 124 -14.00 1.03 10.07
C VAL A 124 -15.43 0.62 10.42
N LYS A 125 -15.80 -0.62 10.10
CA LYS A 125 -17.12 -1.15 10.46
C LYS A 125 -17.16 -1.46 11.95
N ASN A 126 -18.34 -1.23 12.56
CA ASN A 126 -18.59 -1.50 13.98
C ASN A 126 -17.67 -0.70 14.93
N ALA A 127 -17.32 0.53 14.56
CA ALA A 127 -16.58 1.43 15.43
C ALA A 127 -17.33 1.69 16.74
N THR A 128 -16.58 1.86 17.82
CA THR A 128 -17.04 2.25 19.15
C THR A 128 -16.29 3.51 19.58
N ALA A 129 -16.67 4.18 20.64
CA ALA A 129 -15.97 5.35 21.16
C ALA A 129 -14.50 5.09 21.54
N SER A 130 -14.11 3.84 21.74
CA SER A 130 -12.71 3.42 21.95
C SER A 130 -11.97 3.06 20.66
N THR A 131 -12.65 3.12 19.50
CA THR A 131 -12.02 2.90 18.21
C THR A 131 -11.33 4.18 17.80
N GLN A 132 -10.05 4.08 17.40
CA GLN A 132 -9.33 5.23 16.89
C GLN A 132 -10.09 5.90 15.74
N SER A 133 -10.38 7.17 15.88
CA SER A 133 -11.18 7.99 14.94
C SER A 133 -10.42 9.24 14.55
N LEU A 134 -10.96 9.98 13.62
CA LEU A 134 -10.51 11.30 13.20
C LEU A 134 -11.56 12.30 13.65
N THR A 135 -11.21 13.20 14.55
CA THR A 135 -12.07 14.32 14.92
C THR A 135 -12.21 15.27 13.74
N GLN A 136 -13.43 15.56 13.33
CA GLN A 136 -13.71 16.40 12.17
C GLN A 136 -14.85 17.39 12.41
N LEU A 137 -14.89 18.47 11.61
CA LEU A 137 -16.06 19.33 11.48
C LEU A 137 -16.81 19.05 10.19
N VAL A 138 -18.13 18.93 10.29
CA VAL A 138 -19.03 19.00 9.13
C VAL A 138 -19.51 20.44 8.99
N PRO A 139 -19.01 21.22 8.01
CA PRO A 139 -19.19 22.66 8.00
C PRO A 139 -20.62 23.07 7.61
N GLN A 140 -21.15 24.09 8.30
CA GLN A 140 -22.34 24.82 7.95
C GLN A 140 -21.98 26.11 7.21
N SER A 141 -20.89 26.77 7.61
CA SER A 141 -20.33 27.91 6.91
C SER A 141 -18.81 27.97 7.05
N ILE A 142 -18.17 28.56 6.04
CA ILE A 142 -16.73 28.84 6.00
C ILE A 142 -16.61 30.30 5.58
N THR A 143 -15.93 31.09 6.38
CA THR A 143 -15.72 32.51 6.10
C THR A 143 -14.25 32.86 6.14
N ALA A 144 -13.80 33.70 5.20
CA ALA A 144 -12.45 34.22 5.25
C ALA A 144 -12.25 35.05 6.53
N ALA A 145 -11.07 34.92 7.11
CA ALA A 145 -10.67 35.68 8.28
C ALA A 145 -9.32 36.35 8.04
N THR A 146 -8.93 37.24 8.93
CA THR A 146 -7.65 37.94 8.93
C THR A 146 -6.91 37.64 10.25
N ASP A 147 -5.67 38.14 10.35
CA ASP A 147 -4.89 38.09 11.59
C ASP A 147 -4.61 36.65 12.06
N CYS A 148 -4.21 35.80 11.12
CA CYS A 148 -3.67 34.48 11.39
C CYS A 148 -2.15 34.50 11.26
N ASP A 149 -1.45 34.20 12.34
CA ASP A 149 -0.02 33.91 12.29
C ASP A 149 0.23 32.63 11.48
N PRO A 150 1.31 32.57 10.68
CA PRO A 150 1.63 31.40 9.87
C PRO A 150 1.82 30.15 10.73
N VAL A 151 1.29 29.03 10.24
CA VAL A 151 1.55 27.70 10.78
C VAL A 151 2.91 27.20 10.28
N LYS A 152 3.68 26.56 11.15
CA LYS A 152 4.93 25.89 10.81
C LYS A 152 4.75 24.37 10.90
N PRO A 153 5.39 23.58 10.02
CA PRO A 153 5.41 22.13 10.20
C PRO A 153 6.06 21.77 11.54
N THR A 154 5.46 20.86 12.29
CA THR A 154 6.09 20.30 13.49
C THR A 154 7.15 19.28 13.06
N GLU A 155 8.39 19.48 13.47
CA GLU A 155 9.50 18.56 13.14
C GLU A 155 9.38 17.29 13.97
N LEU A 156 9.40 16.12 13.31
CA LEU A 156 9.30 14.81 13.94
C LEU A 156 10.56 13.98 13.69
N SER A 157 10.97 13.23 14.73
CA SER A 157 11.96 12.16 14.64
C SER A 157 11.36 10.86 15.16
N GLY A 158 11.53 9.78 14.40
CA GLY A 158 10.92 8.49 14.70
C GLY A 158 9.41 8.45 14.48
N VAL A 159 8.80 7.34 14.88
CA VAL A 159 7.35 7.18 14.93
C VAL A 159 6.89 7.56 16.34
N PRO A 160 6.03 8.56 16.51
CA PRO A 160 5.48 8.90 17.81
C PRO A 160 4.66 7.75 18.40
N THR A 161 4.52 7.69 19.72
CA THR A 161 3.56 6.77 20.35
C THR A 161 2.12 7.12 19.95
N ARG A 162 1.17 6.21 20.16
CA ARG A 162 -0.24 6.46 19.84
C ARG A 162 -0.76 7.75 20.48
N ASP A 163 -0.55 7.93 21.79
CA ASP A 163 -1.01 9.13 22.51
C ASP A 163 -0.36 10.42 21.97
N GLN A 164 0.91 10.34 21.54
CA GLN A 164 1.60 11.45 20.91
C GLN A 164 1.07 11.73 19.50
N MET A 165 0.64 10.70 18.76
CA MET A 165 0.00 10.88 17.46
C MET A 165 -1.38 11.52 17.58
N GLU A 166 -2.15 11.18 18.64
CA GLU A 166 -3.40 11.87 18.95
C GLU A 166 -3.18 13.37 19.20
N ALA A 167 -2.14 13.73 19.96
CA ALA A 167 -1.77 15.13 20.20
C ALA A 167 -1.25 15.87 18.94
N LEU A 168 -1.09 15.17 17.82
CA LEU A 168 -0.66 15.70 16.52
C LEU A 168 -1.70 15.47 15.42
N GLU A 169 -2.86 14.92 15.74
CA GLU A 169 -3.89 14.61 14.76
C GLU A 169 -4.26 15.82 13.90
N SER A 170 -4.31 15.65 12.60
CA SER A 170 -4.57 16.71 11.60
C SER A 170 -3.56 17.88 11.62
N MET A 171 -2.44 17.75 12.33
CA MET A 171 -1.38 18.76 12.31
C MET A 171 -0.42 18.57 11.13
N LEU A 172 0.11 19.69 10.65
CA LEU A 172 1.19 19.71 9.67
C LEU A 172 2.49 19.29 10.33
N VAL A 173 3.12 18.23 9.81
CA VAL A 173 4.36 17.67 10.34
C VAL A 173 5.41 17.52 9.25
N LEU A 174 6.68 17.53 9.64
CA LEU A 174 7.82 17.26 8.77
C LEU A 174 8.71 16.19 9.40
N PRO A 175 8.61 14.94 8.95
CA PRO A 175 9.52 13.89 9.36
C PRO A 175 10.95 14.20 8.90
N LYS A 176 11.92 14.23 9.82
CA LYS A 176 13.30 14.67 9.58
C LYS A 176 14.27 13.51 9.34
N ASP A 177 13.90 12.30 9.74
CA ASP A 177 14.79 11.14 9.58
C ASP A 177 14.89 10.70 8.11
N THR A 178 15.88 9.89 7.82
CA THR A 178 15.82 8.99 6.68
C THR A 178 14.87 7.85 7.03
N TRP A 179 13.97 7.52 6.13
CA TRP A 179 13.02 6.43 6.29
C TRP A 179 13.33 5.31 5.31
N THR A 180 12.93 4.10 5.63
CA THR A 180 13.07 2.94 4.74
C THR A 180 11.68 2.38 4.43
N ILE A 181 11.44 2.04 3.16
CA ILE A 181 10.24 1.31 2.76
C ILE A 181 10.35 -0.10 3.34
N THR A 182 9.45 -0.45 4.26
CA THR A 182 9.43 -1.77 4.90
C THR A 182 8.33 -2.68 4.35
N ASP A 183 7.27 -2.10 3.74
CA ASP A 183 6.22 -2.83 3.04
C ASP A 183 5.67 -1.98 1.89
N ASN A 184 5.46 -2.60 0.73
CA ASN A 184 4.85 -1.99 -0.45
C ASN A 184 3.65 -2.78 -0.99
N TYR A 185 3.09 -3.69 -0.21
CA TYR A 185 1.97 -4.54 -0.61
C TYR A 185 0.72 -3.75 -1.02
N LYS A 186 0.44 -2.66 -0.30
CA LYS A 186 -0.72 -1.80 -0.56
C LYS A 186 -0.53 -0.82 -1.73
N THR A 187 0.69 -0.65 -2.24
CA THR A 187 1.04 0.40 -3.21
C THR A 187 0.24 0.30 -4.50
N ASN A 188 0.09 -0.90 -5.05
CA ASN A 188 -0.66 -1.10 -6.30
C ASN A 188 -2.15 -0.82 -6.17
N ARG A 189 -2.70 -1.00 -4.96
CA ARG A 189 -4.15 -0.90 -4.74
C ARG A 189 -4.56 0.45 -4.21
N TYR A 190 -3.81 0.99 -3.28
CA TYR A 190 -4.17 2.19 -2.52
C TYR A 190 -3.10 3.28 -2.54
N GLY A 191 -2.03 3.12 -3.33
CA GLY A 191 -0.95 4.10 -3.40
C GLY A 191 -0.11 4.23 -2.13
N THR A 192 -0.28 3.34 -1.16
CA THR A 192 0.31 3.44 0.18
C THR A 192 1.68 2.76 0.25
N LEU A 193 2.64 3.37 0.94
CA LEU A 193 3.93 2.80 1.33
C LEU A 193 4.02 2.73 2.85
N SER A 194 4.42 1.58 3.41
CA SER A 194 4.73 1.48 4.84
C SER A 194 6.21 1.80 5.08
N LEU A 195 6.47 2.71 5.99
CA LEU A 195 7.78 3.26 6.27
C LEU A 195 8.21 2.97 7.71
N THR A 196 9.51 2.77 7.90
CA THR A 196 10.15 2.71 9.22
C THR A 196 11.30 3.72 9.27
N PRO A 197 11.56 4.40 10.40
CA PRO A 197 12.69 5.30 10.52
C PRO A 197 14.03 4.55 10.49
N GLY A 198 15.05 5.19 9.94
CA GLY A 198 16.38 4.61 9.76
C GLY A 198 16.60 4.01 8.38
N THR A 199 17.67 3.22 8.25
CA THR A 199 18.16 2.69 6.98
C THR A 199 17.96 1.18 6.82
N GLU A 200 17.40 0.52 7.83
CA GLU A 200 17.20 -0.92 7.85
C GLU A 200 15.72 -1.29 7.70
N VAL A 201 15.44 -2.33 6.95
CA VAL A 201 14.09 -2.91 6.86
C VAL A 201 13.71 -3.64 8.14
N LEU A 202 12.43 -3.64 8.47
CA LEU A 202 11.91 -4.50 9.52
C LEU A 202 11.86 -5.94 9.03
N ARG A 203 12.27 -6.88 9.88
CA ARG A 203 12.30 -8.30 9.57
C ARG A 203 11.08 -9.00 10.17
N THR A 204 10.60 -10.05 9.51
CA THR A 204 9.59 -10.95 10.09
C THR A 204 10.11 -11.55 11.40
N ALA A 205 9.29 -11.56 12.43
CA ALA A 205 9.72 -11.98 13.78
C ALA A 205 10.36 -13.36 13.79
N THR A 206 9.80 -14.34 13.09
CA THR A 206 10.29 -15.71 13.05
C THR A 206 11.59 -15.90 12.25
N ASP A 207 12.03 -14.87 11.57
CA ASP A 207 13.38 -14.78 10.98
C ASP A 207 14.47 -14.47 12.03
N VAL A 208 14.07 -13.92 13.18
CA VAL A 208 14.98 -13.36 14.20
C VAL A 208 14.88 -14.13 15.51
N VAL A 209 13.68 -14.53 15.89
CA VAL A 209 13.39 -15.25 17.15
C VAL A 209 12.49 -16.46 16.90
N ALA A 210 12.51 -17.42 17.81
CA ALA A 210 11.65 -18.60 17.73
C ALA A 210 10.15 -18.20 17.82
N PRO A 211 9.24 -18.97 17.18
CA PRO A 211 7.79 -18.78 17.32
C PRO A 211 7.34 -18.80 18.79
N GLY A 212 6.36 -17.97 19.12
CA GLY A 212 5.79 -17.86 20.48
C GLY A 212 5.75 -16.42 20.99
N THR A 213 5.78 -16.22 22.31
CA THR A 213 5.68 -14.91 22.95
C THR A 213 6.75 -13.92 22.51
N ALA A 214 7.99 -14.41 22.29
CA ALA A 214 9.08 -13.55 21.81
C ALA A 214 8.80 -13.01 20.38
N ALA A 215 8.26 -13.85 19.51
CA ALA A 215 7.88 -13.41 18.15
C ALA A 215 6.71 -12.41 18.19
N GLN A 216 5.72 -12.63 19.06
CA GLN A 216 4.61 -11.69 19.23
C GLN A 216 5.09 -10.32 19.76
N ALA A 217 6.03 -10.30 20.71
CA ALA A 217 6.63 -9.05 21.20
C ALA A 217 7.42 -8.33 20.09
N TYR A 218 8.18 -9.07 19.31
CA TYR A 218 8.95 -8.52 18.18
C TYR A 218 8.04 -7.90 17.10
N GLU A 219 6.91 -8.55 16.76
CA GLU A 219 5.93 -8.00 15.82
C GLU A 219 5.25 -6.73 16.39
N ALA A 220 4.98 -6.68 17.68
CA ALA A 220 4.45 -5.48 18.34
C ALA A 220 5.44 -4.31 18.26
N GLU A 221 6.75 -4.56 18.40
CA GLU A 221 7.80 -3.55 18.20
C GLU A 221 7.86 -3.11 16.74
N ASN A 222 7.77 -4.03 15.78
CA ASN A 222 7.72 -3.70 14.36
C ASN A 222 6.53 -2.79 14.04
N ALA A 223 5.35 -3.13 14.55
CA ALA A 223 4.15 -2.32 14.37
C ALA A 223 4.32 -0.90 14.95
N ALA A 224 4.94 -0.77 16.14
CA ALA A 224 5.22 0.54 16.75
C ALA A 224 6.26 1.38 15.99
N LYS A 225 7.06 0.76 15.12
CA LYS A 225 8.07 1.44 14.27
C LYS A 225 7.58 1.67 12.84
N THR A 226 6.33 1.35 12.53
CA THR A 226 5.79 1.46 11.17
C THR A 226 4.73 2.55 11.09
N ILE A 227 4.79 3.36 10.05
CA ILE A 227 3.74 4.31 9.68
C ILE A 227 3.56 4.30 8.17
N ASP A 228 2.32 4.42 7.72
CA ASP A 228 2.00 4.45 6.30
C ASP A 228 2.12 5.89 5.75
N LEU A 229 2.70 6.03 4.57
CA LEU A 229 2.59 7.22 3.72
C LEU A 229 1.51 6.93 2.66
N ASP A 230 0.43 7.70 2.70
CA ASP A 230 -0.72 7.56 1.81
C ASP A 230 -0.63 8.49 0.59
N ASP A 231 -1.57 8.40 -0.33
CA ASP A 231 -1.63 9.22 -1.54
C ASP A 231 -2.81 10.22 -1.57
N ALA A 232 -3.54 10.32 -0.45
CA ALA A 232 -4.76 11.12 -0.27
C ALA A 232 -5.91 10.76 -1.21
N SER A 233 -5.93 9.50 -1.72
CA SER A 233 -7.05 8.95 -2.48
C SER A 233 -7.67 7.75 -1.75
N THR A 234 -8.98 7.64 -1.81
CA THR A 234 -9.73 6.47 -1.29
C THR A 234 -10.08 5.47 -2.38
N THR A 235 -9.56 5.66 -3.60
CA THR A 235 -9.87 4.83 -4.75
C THR A 235 -9.05 3.55 -4.73
N ASP A 236 -9.71 2.41 -4.90
CA ASP A 236 -9.05 1.16 -5.23
C ASP A 236 -8.56 1.21 -6.70
N LEU A 237 -7.26 1.41 -6.89
CA LEU A 237 -6.64 1.57 -8.20
C LEU A 237 -6.69 0.29 -9.06
N THR A 238 -7.00 -0.87 -8.45
CA THR A 238 -7.18 -2.13 -9.16
C THR A 238 -8.64 -2.39 -9.55
N ASN A 239 -9.57 -1.54 -9.12
CA ASN A 239 -10.99 -1.68 -9.41
C ASN A 239 -11.34 -1.01 -10.74
N PHE A 240 -11.53 -1.82 -11.80
CA PHE A 240 -11.90 -1.34 -13.14
C PHE A 240 -13.21 -0.57 -13.21
N LYS A 241 -14.15 -0.77 -12.26
CA LYS A 241 -15.41 -0.03 -12.23
C LYS A 241 -15.21 1.44 -11.86
N GLN A 242 -14.11 1.79 -11.20
CA GLN A 242 -13.81 3.13 -10.70
C GLN A 242 -12.83 3.92 -11.58
N ASN A 243 -12.34 3.34 -12.69
CA ASN A 243 -11.35 3.96 -13.58
C ASN A 243 -10.01 4.39 -12.95
N GLY A 244 -9.80 4.14 -11.66
CA GLY A 244 -8.56 4.50 -10.95
C GLY A 244 -7.31 3.88 -11.59
N HIS A 245 -7.45 2.73 -12.24
CA HIS A 245 -6.40 2.05 -13.00
C HIS A 245 -5.81 2.89 -14.14
N LYS A 246 -6.50 3.96 -14.58
CA LYS A 246 -6.03 4.87 -15.64
C LYS A 246 -5.04 5.92 -15.12
N GLU A 247 -5.01 6.12 -13.81
CA GLU A 247 -4.22 7.17 -13.19
C GLU A 247 -2.79 6.71 -12.88
N ARG A 248 -1.91 7.68 -12.71
CA ARG A 248 -0.51 7.44 -12.33
C ARG A 248 -0.41 7.18 -10.83
N TYR A 249 0.40 6.20 -10.45
CA TYR A 249 0.71 5.96 -9.03
C TYR A 249 1.55 7.11 -8.45
N ALA A 250 1.25 7.47 -7.20
CA ALA A 250 1.90 8.57 -6.51
C ALA A 250 3.43 8.41 -6.39
N TYR A 251 3.87 7.20 -6.05
CA TYR A 251 5.26 6.90 -5.68
C TYR A 251 5.99 6.01 -6.69
N LEU A 252 5.40 5.75 -7.85
CA LEU A 252 5.99 4.97 -8.94
C LEU A 252 6.16 5.82 -10.22
N ALA A 253 6.38 7.12 -10.06
CA ALA A 253 6.53 8.05 -11.18
C ALA A 253 7.74 7.69 -12.03
N ASN A 254 7.59 7.88 -13.36
CA ASN A 254 8.64 7.67 -14.34
C ASN A 254 9.23 6.25 -14.39
N GLY A 255 8.48 5.25 -13.92
CA GLY A 255 8.91 3.86 -13.88
C GLY A 255 9.95 3.54 -12.82
N ALA A 256 10.27 4.49 -11.93
CA ALA A 256 11.14 4.22 -10.80
C ALA A 256 10.43 3.29 -9.79
N PRO A 257 11.08 2.21 -9.34
CA PRO A 257 10.48 1.30 -8.38
C PRO A 257 10.49 1.89 -6.98
N ALA A 258 9.42 1.62 -6.19
CA ALA A 258 9.38 1.82 -4.74
C ALA A 258 9.60 0.47 -4.05
N ARG A 259 10.85 0.03 -3.96
CA ARG A 259 11.20 -1.29 -3.42
C ARG A 259 11.31 -1.26 -1.91
N VAL A 260 10.97 -2.37 -1.26
CA VAL A 260 11.36 -2.62 0.14
C VAL A 260 12.89 -2.49 0.25
N GLY A 261 13.36 -1.75 1.24
CA GLY A 261 14.77 -1.42 1.42
C GLY A 261 15.23 -0.12 0.77
N TYR A 262 14.41 0.52 -0.07
CA TYR A 262 14.72 1.86 -0.58
C TYR A 262 14.47 2.92 0.48
N HIS A 263 15.25 4.00 0.42
CA HIS A 263 15.18 5.08 1.39
C HIS A 263 14.25 6.19 0.93
N VAL A 264 13.57 6.78 1.89
CA VAL A 264 12.60 7.85 1.69
C VAL A 264 13.02 9.05 2.53
N THR A 265 13.07 10.22 1.89
CA THR A 265 13.32 11.50 2.55
C THR A 265 12.14 12.43 2.30
N PHE A 266 11.56 12.97 3.37
CA PHE A 266 10.51 13.97 3.25
C PHE A 266 11.10 15.32 2.87
N THR A 267 10.65 15.87 1.74
CA THR A 267 11.08 17.16 1.20
C THR A 267 10.01 18.24 1.35
N LYS A 268 8.77 17.84 1.64
CA LYS A 268 7.63 18.69 1.92
C LYS A 268 6.94 18.18 3.18
N PRO A 269 6.25 19.06 3.92
CA PRO A 269 5.45 18.63 5.06
C PRO A 269 4.26 17.76 4.61
N VAL A 270 3.77 16.97 5.56
CA VAL A 270 2.59 16.12 5.45
C VAL A 270 1.66 16.37 6.63
N VAL A 271 0.45 15.87 6.57
CA VAL A 271 -0.48 15.91 7.69
C VAL A 271 -0.48 14.54 8.38
N LEU A 272 -0.40 14.51 9.70
CA LEU A 272 -0.60 13.29 10.46
C LEU A 272 -2.09 13.12 10.74
N GLU A 273 -2.70 12.07 10.19
CA GLU A 273 -4.14 11.83 10.32
C GLU A 273 -4.45 10.41 10.77
N SER A 274 -5.55 10.26 11.50
CA SER A 274 -6.17 8.97 11.76
C SER A 274 -7.08 8.58 10.59
N ARG A 275 -6.78 7.46 9.91
CA ARG A 275 -7.61 6.93 8.82
C ARG A 275 -7.72 5.42 8.92
N PHE A 276 -8.92 4.88 8.79
CA PHE A 276 -9.19 3.44 8.79
C PHE A 276 -8.59 2.71 10.00
N GLY A 277 -8.62 3.34 11.17
CA GLY A 277 -8.14 2.78 12.43
C GLY A 277 -6.62 2.81 12.62
N SER A 278 -5.90 3.59 11.82
CA SER A 278 -4.45 3.76 11.92
C SER A 278 -4.04 5.21 11.65
N PHE A 279 -2.94 5.65 12.26
CA PHE A 279 -2.31 6.90 11.88
C PHE A 279 -1.51 6.75 10.59
N VAL A 280 -1.59 7.76 9.73
CA VAL A 280 -0.91 7.81 8.44
C VAL A 280 -0.34 9.21 8.19
N PHE A 281 0.72 9.30 7.41
CA PHE A 281 1.17 10.55 6.81
C PHE A 281 0.39 10.78 5.51
N GLN A 282 -0.43 11.85 5.48
CA GLN A 282 -1.16 12.29 4.29
C GLN A 282 -0.40 13.42 3.60
N PRO A 283 -0.20 13.39 2.28
CA PRO A 283 0.24 14.55 1.53
C PRO A 283 -0.73 15.73 1.72
N THR A 284 -0.25 16.96 1.68
CA THR A 284 -1.11 18.15 1.83
C THR A 284 -2.09 18.37 0.66
N GLN A 285 -1.89 17.63 -0.42
CA GLN A 285 -2.78 17.55 -1.59
C GLN A 285 -2.74 16.13 -2.13
N MET A 286 -3.78 15.69 -2.83
CA MET A 286 -3.82 14.38 -3.46
C MET A 286 -2.63 14.20 -4.41
N THR A 287 -1.86 13.13 -4.22
CA THR A 287 -0.71 12.76 -5.05
C THR A 287 -1.05 11.64 -6.03
N ALA A 288 -2.09 10.85 -5.75
CA ALA A 288 -2.65 9.90 -6.72
C ALA A 288 -3.04 10.64 -8.02
N GLY A 289 -2.55 10.19 -9.16
CA GLY A 289 -2.71 10.88 -10.44
C GLY A 289 -1.78 12.09 -10.64
N TYR A 290 -1.16 12.60 -9.56
CA TYR A 290 -0.31 13.80 -9.55
C TYR A 290 1.05 13.55 -8.87
N PRO A 291 1.89 12.65 -9.40
CA PRO A 291 3.15 12.25 -8.74
C PRO A 291 4.13 13.41 -8.51
N ASP A 292 4.04 14.50 -9.26
CA ASP A 292 4.88 15.69 -9.07
C ASP A 292 4.57 16.44 -7.76
N ARG A 293 3.44 16.14 -7.12
CA ARG A 293 3.08 16.66 -5.79
C ARG A 293 3.70 15.83 -4.65
N SER A 294 4.39 14.73 -4.95
CA SER A 294 4.98 13.86 -3.93
C SER A 294 5.69 14.67 -2.84
N PRO A 295 5.44 14.37 -1.56
CA PRO A 295 6.14 15.02 -0.45
C PRO A 295 7.52 14.40 -0.18
N VAL A 296 7.88 13.33 -0.91
CA VAL A 296 9.09 12.56 -0.67
C VAL A 296 9.93 12.38 -1.93
N THR A 297 11.21 12.16 -1.72
CA THR A 297 12.12 11.54 -2.70
C THR A 297 12.42 10.12 -2.25
N ILE A 298 12.46 9.20 -3.21
CA ILE A 298 12.78 7.79 -2.99
C ILE A 298 14.10 7.51 -3.68
N THR A 299 15.07 6.95 -2.95
CA THR A 299 16.40 6.62 -3.45
C THR A 299 16.77 5.19 -3.07
N GLY A 300 17.52 4.53 -3.94
CA GLY A 300 18.01 3.17 -3.70
C GLY A 300 18.48 2.54 -4.98
N GLU A 301 19.29 1.52 -4.83
CA GLU A 301 19.78 0.72 -5.94
C GLU A 301 19.42 -0.75 -5.70
N ARG A 302 19.21 -1.47 -6.78
CA ARG A 302 19.03 -2.92 -6.68
C ARG A 302 20.33 -3.52 -6.17
N PRO A 303 20.31 -4.36 -5.11
CA PRO A 303 21.52 -5.02 -4.62
C PRO A 303 22.20 -5.82 -5.75
N ALA A 304 23.52 -5.83 -5.73
CA ALA A 304 24.27 -6.72 -6.58
C ALA A 304 23.97 -8.19 -6.24
N VAL A 305 24.19 -9.09 -7.20
CA VAL A 305 24.09 -10.52 -6.96
C VAL A 305 25.07 -10.92 -5.86
N PRO A 306 24.63 -11.60 -4.78
CA PRO A 306 25.52 -12.02 -3.70
C PRO A 306 26.67 -12.89 -4.23
N ALA A 307 27.87 -12.62 -3.77
CA ALA A 307 29.00 -13.49 -4.05
C ALA A 307 28.85 -14.77 -3.21
N VAL A 308 28.75 -15.90 -3.89
CA VAL A 308 28.70 -17.24 -3.27
C VAL A 308 29.97 -17.97 -3.61
N SER A 309 30.65 -18.50 -2.60
CA SER A 309 31.88 -19.33 -2.75
C SER A 309 31.56 -20.81 -2.64
N GLY A 310 32.44 -21.65 -3.19
CA GLY A 310 32.32 -23.11 -3.18
C GLY A 310 32.55 -23.70 -4.59
N ASP A 311 32.80 -24.98 -4.64
CA ASP A 311 33.11 -25.71 -5.89
C ASP A 311 31.83 -26.01 -6.68
N THR A 312 30.69 -26.11 -6.00
CA THR A 312 29.38 -26.37 -6.57
C THR A 312 28.36 -25.37 -6.00
N LYS A 313 27.66 -24.67 -6.87
CA LYS A 313 26.58 -23.71 -6.49
C LYS A 313 25.23 -24.39 -6.67
N VAL A 314 24.43 -24.35 -5.62
CA VAL A 314 23.03 -24.83 -5.63
C VAL A 314 22.09 -23.65 -5.35
N ALA A 315 21.01 -23.57 -6.09
CA ALA A 315 19.97 -22.54 -5.89
C ALA A 315 18.59 -23.20 -5.81
N THR A 316 17.67 -22.53 -5.14
CA THR A 316 16.22 -22.77 -5.25
C THR A 316 15.59 -21.59 -5.96
N PHE A 317 14.57 -21.83 -6.78
CA PHE A 317 13.90 -20.78 -7.54
C PHE A 317 12.45 -21.15 -7.83
N ASN A 318 11.53 -20.44 -7.19
CA ASN A 318 10.12 -20.52 -7.54
C ASN A 318 9.87 -19.75 -8.85
N VAL A 319 9.39 -20.44 -9.87
CA VAL A 319 9.16 -19.87 -11.21
C VAL A 319 7.77 -19.22 -11.39
N LEU A 320 6.99 -19.12 -10.31
CA LEU A 320 5.66 -18.50 -10.28
C LEU A 320 4.75 -19.07 -11.37
N ASN A 321 4.32 -20.33 -11.20
CA ASN A 321 3.42 -21.02 -12.13
C ASN A 321 3.92 -20.95 -13.59
N TYR A 322 5.05 -21.55 -13.85
CA TYR A 322 5.59 -21.65 -15.22
C TYR A 322 4.87 -22.78 -15.97
N PHE A 323 3.93 -22.36 -16.80
CA PHE A 323 3.11 -23.22 -17.65
C PHE A 323 3.43 -22.95 -19.12
N SER A 324 3.74 -24.01 -19.86
CA SER A 324 3.90 -23.96 -21.31
C SER A 324 2.59 -24.14 -22.05
N ASP A 325 1.56 -24.68 -21.39
CA ASP A 325 0.20 -24.77 -21.88
C ASP A 325 -0.54 -23.47 -21.55
N LEU A 326 -1.20 -22.88 -22.55
CA LEU A 326 -1.74 -21.53 -22.47
C LEU A 326 -3.26 -21.53 -22.36
N GLY A 327 -3.81 -20.70 -21.47
CA GLY A 327 -5.25 -20.62 -21.26
C GLY A 327 -6.05 -20.19 -22.47
N GLU A 328 -5.47 -19.37 -23.37
CA GLU A 328 -6.13 -19.00 -24.63
C GLU A 328 -6.44 -20.18 -25.55
N ASN A 329 -5.76 -21.31 -25.37
CA ASN A 329 -5.93 -22.54 -26.13
C ASN A 329 -6.85 -23.56 -25.43
N GLU A 330 -7.22 -23.31 -24.14
CA GLU A 330 -7.94 -24.28 -23.33
C GLU A 330 -9.42 -23.86 -23.14
N PRO A 331 -10.38 -24.71 -23.59
CA PRO A 331 -11.80 -24.44 -23.42
C PRO A 331 -12.16 -24.25 -21.94
N GLY A 332 -12.91 -23.19 -21.64
CA GLY A 332 -13.43 -22.92 -20.28
C GLY A 332 -12.47 -22.11 -19.41
N CYS A 333 -11.21 -21.92 -19.80
CA CYS A 333 -10.32 -20.97 -19.14
C CYS A 333 -10.80 -19.53 -19.33
N LYS A 334 -10.45 -18.67 -18.38
CA LYS A 334 -10.60 -17.21 -18.43
C LYS A 334 -9.27 -16.59 -18.02
N GLY A 335 -9.11 -15.28 -18.24
CA GLY A 335 -7.90 -14.57 -17.85
C GLY A 335 -8.15 -13.56 -16.72
N TYR A 336 -7.12 -13.33 -15.89
CA TYR A 336 -7.01 -12.13 -15.09
C TYR A 336 -6.55 -10.98 -15.99
N GLU A 337 -7.20 -9.85 -15.88
CA GLU A 337 -6.90 -8.66 -16.67
C GLU A 337 -5.84 -7.78 -15.99
N ASP A 338 -4.95 -7.21 -16.82
CA ASP A 338 -4.11 -6.10 -16.41
C ASP A 338 -4.91 -4.77 -16.42
N ARG A 339 -4.25 -3.66 -16.07
CA ARG A 339 -4.87 -2.32 -16.07
C ARG A 339 -5.39 -1.85 -17.44
N ASN A 340 -5.00 -2.50 -18.53
CA ASN A 340 -5.42 -2.20 -19.89
C ASN A 340 -6.46 -3.19 -20.44
N HIS A 341 -7.08 -3.99 -19.56
CA HIS A 341 -8.03 -5.06 -19.89
C HIS A 341 -7.45 -6.16 -20.77
N LYS A 342 -6.15 -6.41 -20.71
CA LYS A 342 -5.51 -7.54 -21.38
C LYS A 342 -5.39 -8.71 -20.43
N TYR A 343 -5.74 -9.90 -20.85
CA TYR A 343 -5.52 -11.10 -20.07
C TYR A 343 -4.03 -11.41 -19.95
N VAL A 344 -3.58 -11.70 -18.74
CA VAL A 344 -2.17 -11.98 -18.43
C VAL A 344 -1.94 -13.35 -17.82
N THR A 345 -2.82 -13.82 -16.94
CA THR A 345 -2.74 -15.14 -16.31
C THR A 345 -4.09 -15.86 -16.31
N ASP A 346 -4.05 -17.18 -16.24
CA ASP A 346 -5.25 -18.02 -16.27
C ASP A 346 -6.02 -17.98 -14.97
N LYS A 347 -7.35 -18.15 -15.09
CA LYS A 347 -8.26 -18.38 -13.97
C LYS A 347 -9.43 -19.25 -14.38
N ASN A 348 -10.11 -19.82 -13.38
CA ASN A 348 -11.33 -20.64 -13.54
C ASN A 348 -11.10 -21.92 -14.35
N CYS A 349 -9.88 -22.41 -14.44
CA CYS A 349 -9.52 -23.70 -15.01
C CYS A 349 -8.35 -24.32 -14.23
N LYS A 350 -7.82 -25.45 -14.69
CA LYS A 350 -6.67 -26.11 -14.05
C LYS A 350 -5.34 -25.42 -14.34
N LEU A 351 -5.26 -24.69 -15.46
CA LEU A 351 -4.07 -23.91 -15.77
C LEU A 351 -3.96 -22.70 -14.83
N ARG A 352 -2.73 -22.36 -14.44
CA ARG A 352 -2.42 -21.25 -13.52
C ARG A 352 -1.37 -20.31 -14.11
N GLY A 353 -0.93 -20.55 -15.34
CA GLY A 353 0.18 -19.87 -15.99
C GLY A 353 -0.23 -18.64 -16.79
N ALA A 354 0.58 -18.36 -17.79
CA ALA A 354 0.37 -17.26 -18.71
C ALA A 354 -0.85 -17.51 -19.61
N TRP A 355 -1.67 -16.48 -19.81
CA TRP A 355 -2.86 -16.59 -20.66
C TRP A 355 -2.52 -16.82 -22.13
N SER A 356 -1.55 -16.08 -22.67
CA SER A 356 -1.22 -16.05 -24.09
C SER A 356 0.26 -16.27 -24.36
N SER A 357 0.61 -16.56 -25.60
CA SER A 357 1.99 -16.68 -26.03
C SER A 357 2.83 -15.43 -25.72
N GLN A 358 2.27 -14.22 -25.83
CA GLN A 358 2.97 -12.99 -25.47
C GLN A 358 3.19 -12.89 -23.96
N ALA A 359 2.18 -13.22 -23.15
CA ALA A 359 2.31 -13.21 -21.69
C ALA A 359 3.34 -14.26 -21.23
N PHE A 360 3.36 -15.43 -21.84
CA PHE A 360 4.35 -16.48 -21.60
C PHE A 360 5.76 -16.04 -21.95
N ALA A 361 5.97 -15.43 -23.12
CA ALA A 361 7.28 -14.92 -23.53
C ALA A 361 7.80 -13.84 -22.55
N ASN A 362 6.93 -12.98 -22.04
CA ASN A 362 7.28 -11.98 -21.05
C ASN A 362 7.71 -12.62 -19.71
N GLN A 363 7.01 -13.66 -19.26
CA GLN A 363 7.36 -14.41 -18.06
C GLN A 363 8.68 -15.18 -18.25
N GLN A 364 8.79 -15.96 -19.32
CA GLN A 364 9.95 -16.78 -19.62
C GLN A 364 11.24 -15.96 -19.72
N THR A 365 11.21 -14.80 -20.40
CA THR A 365 12.38 -13.93 -20.53
C THR A 365 12.94 -13.51 -19.17
N LYS A 366 12.08 -13.16 -18.22
CA LYS A 366 12.50 -12.76 -16.85
C LYS A 366 13.08 -13.92 -16.07
N ILE A 367 12.46 -15.11 -16.17
CA ILE A 367 12.90 -16.33 -15.48
C ILE A 367 14.28 -16.76 -16.03
N VAL A 368 14.44 -16.80 -17.35
CA VAL A 368 15.70 -17.15 -18.02
C VAL A 368 16.82 -16.18 -17.60
N GLN A 369 16.54 -14.88 -17.62
CA GLN A 369 17.51 -13.89 -17.15
C GLN A 369 17.89 -14.08 -15.68
N ALA A 370 16.93 -14.37 -14.81
CA ALA A 370 17.19 -14.58 -13.39
C ALA A 370 18.04 -15.83 -13.15
N ILE A 371 17.70 -16.97 -13.74
CA ILE A 371 18.44 -18.22 -13.61
C ILE A 371 19.89 -18.06 -14.14
N ASN A 372 20.07 -17.43 -15.30
CA ASN A 372 21.41 -17.17 -15.83
C ASN A 372 22.21 -16.21 -14.94
N THR A 373 21.55 -15.24 -14.28
CA THR A 373 22.22 -14.32 -13.36
C THR A 373 22.61 -14.98 -12.04
N ILE A 374 21.79 -15.89 -11.51
CA ILE A 374 22.13 -16.73 -10.34
C ILE A 374 23.37 -17.57 -10.62
N ASP A 375 23.52 -18.06 -11.82
CA ASP A 375 24.67 -18.85 -12.29
C ASP A 375 24.99 -20.07 -11.40
N ALA A 376 23.95 -20.74 -10.89
CA ALA A 376 24.10 -21.98 -10.11
C ALA A 376 24.38 -23.19 -11.02
N ASP A 377 25.00 -24.22 -10.45
CA ASP A 377 25.29 -25.47 -11.15
C ASP A 377 24.09 -26.45 -11.10
N VAL A 378 23.30 -26.37 -10.03
CA VAL A 378 22.01 -27.06 -9.84
C VAL A 378 20.98 -26.04 -9.38
N VAL A 379 19.78 -26.06 -9.97
CA VAL A 379 18.65 -25.25 -9.52
C VAL A 379 17.46 -26.16 -9.23
N ALA A 380 16.99 -26.13 -7.99
CA ALA A 380 15.71 -26.69 -7.60
C ALA A 380 14.61 -25.68 -7.97
N LEU A 381 13.63 -26.12 -8.74
CA LEU A 381 12.53 -25.27 -9.24
C LEU A 381 11.24 -25.66 -8.54
N GLU A 382 10.48 -24.68 -8.10
CA GLU A 382 9.12 -24.84 -7.60
C GLU A 382 8.13 -24.23 -8.60
N GLU A 383 6.91 -24.76 -8.61
CA GLU A 383 5.78 -24.30 -9.44
C GLU A 383 5.98 -24.48 -10.95
N ILE A 384 6.70 -25.54 -11.35
CA ILE A 384 6.72 -26.00 -12.73
C ILE A 384 5.39 -26.73 -13.03
N GLU A 385 4.81 -26.48 -14.18
CA GLU A 385 3.60 -27.15 -14.66
C GLU A 385 3.75 -28.68 -14.64
N ASN A 386 2.67 -29.35 -14.26
CA ASN A 386 2.44 -30.77 -14.46
C ASN A 386 1.30 -30.94 -15.48
N PRO A 387 1.59 -31.04 -16.78
CA PRO A 387 0.58 -31.11 -17.83
C PRO A 387 -0.34 -32.34 -17.74
N VAL A 388 0.15 -33.44 -17.14
CA VAL A 388 -0.63 -34.66 -16.92
C VAL A 388 -1.71 -34.42 -15.87
N ALA A 389 -1.38 -33.74 -14.77
CA ALA A 389 -2.35 -33.42 -13.71
C ALA A 389 -3.39 -32.37 -14.16
N SER A 390 -3.02 -31.43 -15.01
CA SER A 390 -3.96 -30.49 -15.64
C SER A 390 -4.84 -31.16 -16.70
N GLY A 391 -4.36 -32.27 -17.30
CA GLY A 391 -5.08 -33.04 -18.31
C GLY A 391 -4.91 -32.54 -19.75
N VAL A 392 -3.94 -31.63 -19.97
CA VAL A 392 -3.70 -31.04 -21.30
C VAL A 392 -2.69 -31.81 -22.13
N SER A 393 -1.79 -32.56 -21.50
CA SER A 393 -0.75 -33.36 -22.18
C SER A 393 -0.40 -34.60 -21.38
N ASN A 394 0.16 -35.61 -22.06
CA ASN A 394 0.74 -36.81 -21.43
C ASN A 394 2.24 -36.68 -21.14
N ASP A 395 2.86 -35.58 -21.54
CA ASP A 395 4.29 -35.30 -21.27
C ASP A 395 4.45 -34.46 -20.00
N ARG A 396 4.70 -35.17 -18.88
CA ARG A 396 4.88 -34.52 -17.57
C ARG A 396 6.04 -33.51 -17.54
N ASP A 397 7.03 -33.68 -18.41
CA ASP A 397 8.24 -32.85 -18.48
C ASP A 397 8.14 -31.72 -19.54
N GLY A 398 7.00 -31.57 -20.21
CA GLY A 398 6.84 -30.61 -21.32
C GLY A 398 7.24 -29.18 -20.98
N ALA A 399 6.73 -28.64 -19.87
CA ALA A 399 7.08 -27.29 -19.43
C ALA A 399 8.56 -27.17 -19.02
N LEU A 400 9.11 -28.19 -18.36
CA LEU A 400 10.52 -28.24 -17.97
C LEU A 400 11.45 -28.25 -19.20
N LYS A 401 11.10 -29.00 -20.22
CA LYS A 401 11.78 -28.99 -21.53
C LYS A 401 11.74 -27.60 -22.18
N SER A 402 10.58 -26.97 -22.16
CA SER A 402 10.41 -25.60 -22.67
C SER A 402 11.37 -24.61 -21.97
N LEU A 403 11.48 -24.67 -20.65
CA LEU A 403 12.37 -23.81 -19.88
C LEU A 403 13.84 -24.06 -20.23
N VAL A 404 14.26 -25.34 -20.27
CA VAL A 404 15.66 -25.70 -20.59
C VAL A 404 16.02 -25.30 -22.02
N ASN A 405 15.11 -25.47 -22.97
CA ASN A 405 15.31 -25.00 -24.35
C ASN A 405 15.51 -23.48 -24.41
N ALA A 406 14.72 -22.71 -23.65
CA ALA A 406 14.84 -21.25 -23.60
C ALA A 406 16.17 -20.82 -22.92
N LEU A 407 16.61 -21.51 -21.87
CA LEU A 407 17.89 -21.27 -21.22
C LEU A 407 19.08 -21.56 -22.15
N ASN A 408 19.02 -22.66 -22.90
CA ASN A 408 20.04 -23.03 -23.87
C ASN A 408 20.07 -22.08 -25.07
N ALA A 409 18.93 -21.68 -25.56
CA ALA A 409 18.83 -20.65 -26.61
C ALA A 409 19.47 -19.32 -26.17
N ALA A 410 19.21 -18.87 -24.95
CA ALA A 410 19.81 -17.66 -24.39
C ALA A 410 21.33 -17.78 -24.19
N ALA A 411 21.81 -18.97 -23.86
CA ALA A 411 23.24 -19.26 -23.72
C ALA A 411 23.96 -19.43 -25.08
N GLY A 412 23.24 -19.63 -26.18
CA GLY A 412 23.78 -19.91 -27.50
C GLY A 412 24.42 -21.32 -27.62
N SER A 413 24.23 -22.17 -26.64
CA SER A 413 24.77 -23.55 -26.57
C SER A 413 23.98 -24.38 -25.55
N GLU A 414 24.15 -25.70 -25.61
CA GLU A 414 23.46 -26.62 -24.69
C GLU A 414 24.16 -26.72 -23.33
N VAL A 415 24.00 -25.69 -22.50
CA VAL A 415 24.55 -25.62 -21.15
C VAL A 415 23.71 -26.40 -20.14
N TRP A 416 22.39 -26.28 -20.23
CA TRP A 416 21.45 -26.81 -19.26
C TRP A 416 20.83 -28.11 -19.68
N ALA A 417 20.58 -28.97 -18.69
CA ALA A 417 19.75 -30.15 -18.80
C ALA A 417 18.75 -30.18 -17.62
N TYR A 418 17.74 -31.02 -17.71
CA TYR A 418 16.78 -31.24 -16.63
C TYR A 418 16.86 -32.68 -16.13
N VAL A 419 16.40 -32.88 -14.88
CA VAL A 419 16.20 -34.22 -14.34
C VAL A 419 14.87 -34.76 -14.85
N PRO A 420 14.84 -35.88 -15.60
CA PRO A 420 13.58 -36.45 -16.06
C PRO A 420 12.69 -36.88 -14.91
N SER A 421 11.37 -36.87 -15.15
CA SER A 421 10.43 -37.48 -14.22
C SER A 421 10.76 -38.94 -13.97
N PRO A 422 10.65 -39.43 -12.70
CA PRO A 422 10.89 -40.85 -12.43
C PRO A 422 9.81 -41.73 -13.08
N SER A 423 10.09 -42.99 -13.24
CA SER A 423 9.17 -43.96 -13.83
C SER A 423 7.91 -44.19 -12.98
N THR A 424 8.00 -43.94 -11.67
CA THR A 424 6.89 -44.03 -10.74
C THR A 424 6.52 -42.63 -10.22
N VAL A 425 5.29 -42.18 -10.48
CA VAL A 425 4.77 -40.90 -10.03
C VAL A 425 3.53 -41.12 -9.17
N PRO A 426 3.25 -40.26 -8.18
CA PRO A 426 2.02 -40.33 -7.39
C PRO A 426 0.76 -40.19 -8.23
N ALA A 427 -0.32 -40.86 -7.80
CA ALA A 427 -1.60 -40.79 -8.49
C ALA A 427 -2.30 -39.43 -8.34
N ASN A 428 -2.05 -38.75 -7.24
CA ASN A 428 -2.71 -37.48 -6.87
C ASN A 428 -1.68 -36.35 -6.78
N GLU A 429 -1.21 -35.87 -7.91
CA GLU A 429 -0.32 -34.70 -7.98
C GLU A 429 -1.12 -33.41 -8.26
N ASP A 430 -0.58 -32.28 -7.79
CA ASP A 430 -1.07 -30.95 -8.18
C ASP A 430 -0.66 -30.64 -9.65
N VAL A 431 -1.31 -29.64 -10.22
CA VAL A 431 -0.98 -29.11 -11.55
C VAL A 431 0.36 -28.36 -11.58
N ILE A 432 1.00 -28.15 -10.43
CA ILE A 432 2.37 -27.66 -10.29
C ILE A 432 3.19 -28.62 -9.46
N ARG A 433 4.47 -28.70 -9.77
CA ARG A 433 5.41 -29.65 -9.18
C ARG A 433 6.80 -29.06 -8.97
N ILE A 434 7.65 -29.82 -8.27
CA ILE A 434 9.08 -29.57 -8.09
C ILE A 434 9.85 -30.21 -9.25
N ALA A 435 10.94 -29.58 -9.66
CA ALA A 435 11.85 -30.09 -10.69
C ALA A 435 13.28 -29.63 -10.42
N PHE A 436 14.25 -30.28 -11.11
CA PHE A 436 15.64 -29.85 -11.09
C PHE A 436 16.15 -29.61 -12.51
N ILE A 437 16.95 -28.55 -12.66
CA ILE A 437 17.81 -28.31 -13.81
C ILE A 437 19.27 -28.23 -13.36
N TYR A 438 20.18 -28.54 -14.24
CA TYR A 438 21.60 -28.53 -13.92
C TYR A 438 22.47 -28.23 -15.14
N LYS A 439 23.68 -27.72 -14.90
CA LYS A 439 24.69 -27.51 -15.93
C LYS A 439 25.40 -28.82 -16.26
N LYS A 440 25.09 -29.40 -17.41
CA LYS A 440 25.56 -30.75 -17.80
C LYS A 440 27.08 -30.91 -17.98
N ALA A 441 27.80 -29.78 -18.11
CA ALA A 441 29.28 -29.84 -18.16
C ALA A 441 29.93 -29.86 -16.75
N LYS A 442 29.17 -29.60 -15.70
CA LYS A 442 29.69 -29.51 -14.32
C LYS A 442 29.11 -30.57 -13.39
N ILE A 443 27.88 -30.97 -13.62
CA ILE A 443 27.09 -31.81 -12.72
C ILE A 443 26.46 -32.95 -13.50
N ALA A 444 26.47 -34.14 -12.93
CA ALA A 444 25.74 -35.30 -13.44
C ALA A 444 24.76 -35.81 -12.39
N PRO A 445 23.49 -36.13 -12.74
CA PRO A 445 22.59 -36.86 -11.85
C PRO A 445 23.08 -38.28 -11.63
N VAL A 446 22.84 -38.82 -10.43
CA VAL A 446 23.18 -40.20 -10.04
C VAL A 446 21.89 -40.97 -9.78
N GLY A 447 21.62 -41.98 -10.59
CA GLY A 447 20.38 -42.76 -10.51
C GLY A 447 19.13 -41.94 -10.88
N ASP A 448 17.96 -42.54 -10.65
CA ASP A 448 16.66 -41.91 -10.90
C ASP A 448 16.27 -41.01 -9.75
N SER A 449 15.51 -39.95 -10.07
CA SER A 449 14.86 -39.10 -9.05
C SER A 449 13.75 -39.87 -8.33
N VAL A 450 13.47 -39.48 -7.10
CA VAL A 450 12.41 -40.07 -6.26
C VAL A 450 11.44 -39.01 -5.80
N ILE A 451 10.12 -39.25 -6.02
CA ILE A 451 9.05 -38.42 -5.46
C ILE A 451 8.56 -39.12 -4.19
N TYR A 452 8.51 -38.35 -3.09
CA TYR A 452 7.99 -38.84 -1.81
C TYR A 452 6.50 -38.65 -1.74
N ASP A 453 5.73 -39.74 -1.86
CA ASP A 453 4.28 -39.73 -1.70
C ASP A 453 3.90 -40.12 -0.26
N ASP A 454 4.10 -39.24 0.67
CA ASP A 454 3.83 -39.46 2.10
C ASP A 454 2.60 -38.65 2.52
N PRO A 455 1.68 -39.21 3.31
CA PRO A 455 0.51 -38.51 3.85
C PRO A 455 0.84 -37.19 4.58
N ALA A 456 2.07 -37.02 5.10
CA ALA A 456 2.55 -35.78 5.70
C ALA A 456 2.59 -34.60 4.69
N TYR A 457 2.67 -34.88 3.40
CA TYR A 457 2.74 -33.87 2.34
C TYR A 457 1.49 -33.86 1.46
N THR A 458 0.93 -35.04 1.16
CA THR A 458 -0.19 -35.18 0.23
C THR A 458 -1.43 -34.44 0.74
N GLY A 459 -1.92 -33.50 -0.06
CA GLY A 459 -3.09 -32.65 0.29
C GLY A 459 -2.75 -31.43 1.15
N LEU A 460 -1.53 -31.31 1.69
CA LEU A 460 -1.05 -30.15 2.44
C LEU A 460 -0.03 -29.34 1.66
N ALA A 461 0.87 -30.03 0.94
CA ALA A 461 1.92 -29.44 0.11
C ALA A 461 2.09 -30.27 -1.16
N ARG A 462 3.02 -29.89 -2.05
CA ARG A 462 3.44 -30.70 -3.18
C ARG A 462 4.41 -31.77 -2.69
N GLN A 463 4.36 -32.93 -3.32
CA GLN A 463 5.25 -34.02 -2.97
C GLN A 463 6.72 -33.60 -3.20
N PRO A 464 7.61 -33.81 -2.22
CA PRO A 464 9.04 -33.54 -2.39
C PRO A 464 9.66 -34.42 -3.46
N LEU A 465 10.61 -33.85 -4.21
CA LEU A 465 11.43 -34.53 -5.20
C LEU A 465 12.89 -34.57 -4.71
N ALA A 466 13.50 -35.71 -4.71
CA ALA A 466 14.94 -35.90 -4.42
C ALA A 466 15.71 -36.39 -5.64
N GLN A 467 16.91 -35.86 -5.81
CA GLN A 467 17.87 -36.30 -6.81
C GLN A 467 19.27 -36.22 -6.24
N GLU A 468 20.05 -37.27 -6.38
CA GLU A 468 21.47 -37.25 -6.10
C GLU A 468 22.24 -36.70 -7.31
N PHE A 469 23.24 -35.84 -7.03
CA PHE A 469 24.13 -35.29 -8.04
C PHE A 469 25.61 -35.50 -7.67
N LYS A 470 26.45 -35.62 -8.68
CA LYS A 470 27.89 -35.60 -8.51
C LYS A 470 28.55 -34.55 -9.39
N PRO A 471 29.62 -33.88 -8.93
CA PRO A 471 30.44 -33.06 -9.80
C PRO A 471 31.11 -33.90 -10.89
N ILE A 472 31.20 -33.32 -12.09
CA ILE A 472 32.00 -33.91 -13.18
C ILE A 472 33.42 -33.42 -13.00
N THR A 473 34.35 -34.37 -12.81
CA THR A 473 35.79 -34.13 -12.82
C THR A 473 36.38 -34.76 -14.10
N ASP A 474 37.54 -34.30 -14.54
CA ASP A 474 38.19 -34.82 -15.76
C ASP A 474 38.34 -36.36 -15.75
N ALA A 475 38.42 -36.97 -14.57
CA ALA A 475 38.44 -38.42 -14.38
C ALA A 475 37.10 -39.13 -14.65
N ASN A 476 35.97 -38.38 -14.75
CA ASN A 476 34.62 -38.93 -14.94
C ASN A 476 34.13 -38.81 -16.39
N HIS A 477 34.97 -38.36 -17.32
CA HIS A 477 34.62 -38.19 -18.73
C HIS A 477 34.80 -39.47 -19.57
N GLU A 478 35.25 -40.58 -18.97
CA GLU A 478 35.31 -41.86 -19.64
C GLU A 478 34.07 -42.70 -19.30
N GLY A 479 33.10 -42.71 -20.23
CA GLY A 479 31.98 -43.65 -20.17
C GLY A 479 30.70 -43.06 -20.78
#